data_59e81526f7a014decb8dacf08476d40f
#
_entry.id   59e81526f7a014decb8dacf08476d40f
#
_cell.length_a   1.000
_cell.length_b   1.000
_cell.length_c   1.000
_cell.angle_alpha   90.00
_cell.angle_beta   90.00
_cell.angle_gamma   90.00
#
_symmetry.space_group_name_H-M   'P 1'
#
loop_
_entity.id
_entity.type
_entity.pdbx_description
1 polymer ?
#
loop_
_entity_poly.entity_id
_entity_poly.type
_entity_poly.pdbx_seq_one_letter_code
_entity_poly.pdbx_strand_id
1 'polypeptide(L)'
;ARYVRLYINGSTYSDPDGGTAWGTVSLYEMEVYGGEPATSMGDMLSGITVNAEIDPVKNFTDQITLPKHEGYQVTYNGTDYEQVIDADGTIYQPIVDTKVKASFKVVDEKTKAYSFREVEVTVPGSMKGSEQGEAAPVILPELREWKGGTGRFTAFARVTYKDASLKEMAEQFASDYQALTGRGIEVAKADAAQAGDVFFTLGADKKRGLKEEGYLIEATADKITVSAEAVAGANWGSKTILQSLKQTGDFPCGTARDYPLHKVRGFILDVGRKTFTIEWLRQLTDQMAWYK
;
A
#
# COMPACT_ATOMS: atom_id res chain seq x y z
N ALA A 1 -34.56 -9.91 -14.80
CA ALA A 1 -34.22 -11.05 -15.68
C ALA A 1 -33.71 -12.23 -14.83
N ARG A 2 -34.08 -13.46 -15.20
CA ARG A 2 -33.58 -14.66 -14.50
C ARG A 2 -32.24 -15.16 -15.06
N TYR A 3 -31.88 -14.71 -16.27
CA TYR A 3 -30.69 -15.15 -16.98
C TYR A 3 -30.09 -14.00 -17.77
N VAL A 4 -28.74 -13.94 -17.78
CA VAL A 4 -27.97 -13.11 -18.70
C VAL A 4 -27.31 -14.06 -19.68
N ARG A 5 -27.49 -13.81 -20.98
CA ARG A 5 -26.84 -14.59 -22.04
C ARG A 5 -25.87 -13.68 -22.78
N LEU A 6 -24.60 -14.06 -22.78
CA LEU A 6 -23.60 -13.46 -23.64
C LEU A 6 -23.68 -14.15 -25.02
N TYR A 7 -23.95 -13.38 -26.05
CA TYR A 7 -24.02 -13.86 -27.41
C TYR A 7 -22.82 -13.34 -28.21
N ILE A 8 -21.95 -14.23 -28.63
CA ILE A 8 -20.75 -13.88 -29.38
C ILE A 8 -20.98 -14.23 -30.83
N ASN A 9 -21.13 -13.22 -31.70
CA ASN A 9 -21.47 -13.40 -33.12
C ASN A 9 -20.25 -13.67 -34.01
N GLY A 10 -19.06 -13.67 -33.46
CA GLY A 10 -17.82 -13.94 -34.20
C GLY A 10 -16.60 -13.49 -33.45
N SER A 11 -15.44 -13.89 -33.91
CA SER A 11 -14.13 -13.42 -33.44
C SER A 11 -13.58 -12.44 -34.47
N THR A 12 -12.95 -11.36 -34.02
CA THR A 12 -12.23 -10.42 -34.89
C THR A 12 -10.87 -10.95 -35.37
N TYR A 13 -10.49 -12.14 -34.89
CA TYR A 13 -9.24 -12.76 -35.29
C TYR A 13 -9.44 -13.52 -36.60
N SER A 14 -8.72 -13.14 -37.61
CA SER A 14 -8.57 -13.89 -38.88
C SER A 14 -7.14 -14.48 -38.92
N ASP A 15 -7.04 -15.78 -39.12
CA ASP A 15 -5.75 -16.41 -39.35
C ASP A 15 -5.21 -15.97 -40.73
N PRO A 16 -4.08 -15.27 -40.79
CA PRO A 16 -3.51 -14.80 -42.05
C PRO A 16 -3.08 -15.93 -42.98
N ASP A 17 -2.88 -17.16 -42.46
CA ASP A 17 -2.44 -18.33 -43.23
C ASP A 17 -3.58 -19.25 -43.68
N GLY A 18 -4.84 -18.85 -43.45
CA GLY A 18 -6.02 -19.59 -43.94
C GLY A 18 -6.31 -20.91 -43.22
N GLY A 19 -5.73 -21.12 -42.05
CA GLY A 19 -6.02 -22.25 -41.18
C GLY A 19 -7.33 -22.11 -40.41
N THR A 20 -7.75 -23.17 -39.70
CA THR A 20 -8.90 -23.12 -38.82
C THR A 20 -8.53 -22.33 -37.55
N ALA A 21 -8.82 -21.05 -37.51
CA ALA A 21 -8.57 -20.26 -36.35
C ALA A 21 -9.54 -20.59 -35.20
N TRP A 22 -9.01 -20.99 -34.06
CA TRP A 22 -9.77 -21.06 -32.82
C TRP A 22 -9.89 -19.65 -32.24
N GLY A 23 -11.06 -19.03 -32.42
CA GLY A 23 -11.33 -17.73 -31.79
C GLY A 23 -11.44 -17.91 -30.28
N THR A 24 -10.51 -17.32 -29.53
CA THR A 24 -10.62 -17.19 -28.07
C THR A 24 -11.19 -15.85 -27.72
N VAL A 25 -12.19 -15.85 -26.83
CA VAL A 25 -12.73 -14.64 -26.21
C VAL A 25 -12.27 -14.65 -24.77
N SER A 26 -11.48 -13.64 -24.39
CA SER A 26 -11.07 -13.43 -23.01
C SER A 26 -11.98 -12.39 -22.37
N LEU A 27 -12.66 -12.78 -21.30
CA LEU A 27 -13.48 -11.90 -20.48
C LEU A 27 -12.71 -11.63 -19.21
N TYR A 28 -12.27 -10.39 -19.02
CA TYR A 28 -11.52 -9.99 -17.82
C TYR A 28 -12.47 -9.63 -16.68
N GLU A 29 -13.62 -9.02 -17.03
CA GLU A 29 -14.65 -8.63 -16.09
C GLU A 29 -16.00 -8.61 -16.79
N MET A 30 -17.04 -9.06 -16.08
CA MET A 30 -18.42 -8.94 -16.55
C MET A 30 -19.27 -8.41 -15.41
N GLU A 31 -19.73 -7.17 -15.55
CA GLU A 31 -20.70 -6.59 -14.64
C GLU A 31 -22.10 -6.65 -15.25
N VAL A 32 -23.05 -7.13 -14.46
CA VAL A 32 -24.46 -7.20 -14.88
C VAL A 32 -25.29 -6.32 -13.98
N TYR A 33 -25.70 -5.20 -14.51
CA TYR A 33 -26.59 -4.27 -13.83
C TYR A 33 -28.04 -4.62 -14.16
N GLY A 34 -28.84 -4.94 -13.13
CA GLY A 34 -30.26 -5.20 -13.27
C GLY A 34 -31.08 -4.03 -12.73
N GLY A 35 -31.85 -3.40 -13.59
CA GLY A 35 -32.77 -2.31 -13.23
C GLY A 35 -32.93 -1.31 -14.37
N GLU A 36 -33.96 -0.48 -14.31
CA GLU A 36 -34.08 0.72 -15.15
C GLU A 36 -32.84 1.59 -14.97
N PRO A 37 -32.31 2.22 -16.03
CA PRO A 37 -31.12 3.08 -15.89
C PRO A 37 -31.38 4.14 -14.83
N ALA A 38 -30.45 4.23 -13.88
CA ALA A 38 -30.56 5.00 -12.64
C ALA A 38 -30.48 6.54 -12.84
N THR A 39 -31.02 7.09 -13.90
CA THR A 39 -31.06 8.55 -14.11
C THR A 39 -31.80 9.28 -12.98
N SER A 40 -32.83 8.66 -12.39
CA SER A 40 -33.54 9.23 -11.24
C SER A 40 -32.79 9.04 -9.91
N MET A 41 -32.03 7.95 -9.77
CA MET A 41 -31.32 7.66 -8.52
C MET A 41 -29.97 8.41 -8.42
N GLY A 42 -29.31 8.65 -9.54
CA GLY A 42 -28.11 9.47 -9.61
C GLY A 42 -28.33 10.88 -9.09
N ASP A 43 -29.46 11.50 -9.47
CA ASP A 43 -29.81 12.85 -9.04
C ASP A 43 -30.21 12.91 -7.56
N MET A 44 -30.95 11.91 -7.05
CA MET A 44 -31.31 11.81 -5.63
C MET A 44 -30.10 11.60 -4.74
N LEU A 45 -29.08 10.87 -5.21
CA LEU A 45 -27.86 10.59 -4.48
C LEU A 45 -26.81 11.71 -4.58
N SER A 46 -27.00 12.68 -5.46
CA SER A 46 -26.06 13.80 -5.64
C SER A 46 -25.87 14.66 -4.38
N GLY A 47 -26.85 14.67 -3.48
CA GLY A 47 -26.81 15.38 -2.18
C GLY A 47 -26.26 14.58 -1.01
N ILE A 48 -25.93 13.30 -1.18
CA ILE A 48 -25.40 12.48 -0.09
C ILE A 48 -23.93 12.84 0.14
N THR A 49 -23.67 13.45 1.30
CA THR A 49 -22.32 13.68 1.78
C THR A 49 -21.97 12.64 2.84
N VAL A 50 -20.80 12.06 2.72
CA VAL A 50 -20.24 11.17 3.74
C VAL A 50 -19.19 11.96 4.50
N ASN A 51 -19.45 12.20 5.78
CA ASN A 51 -18.49 12.84 6.66
C ASN A 51 -17.76 11.76 7.44
N ALA A 52 -16.45 11.69 7.27
CA ALA A 52 -15.57 10.96 8.16
C ALA A 52 -15.11 11.98 9.25
N GLU A 53 -15.67 11.88 10.43
CA GLU A 53 -15.21 12.66 11.58
C GLU A 53 -14.11 11.88 12.28
N ILE A 54 -12.90 12.41 12.26
CA ILE A 54 -11.79 11.87 13.01
C ILE A 54 -11.43 12.89 14.08
N ASP A 55 -11.42 12.43 15.33
CA ASP A 55 -10.82 13.21 16.43
C ASP A 55 -9.30 12.92 16.46
N PRO A 56 -8.45 13.84 15.97
CA PRO A 56 -7.01 13.61 15.89
C PRO A 56 -6.32 13.52 17.26
N VAL A 57 -7.04 13.83 18.34
CA VAL A 57 -6.49 13.89 19.70
C VAL A 57 -6.73 12.60 20.47
N LYS A 58 -7.80 11.87 20.19
CA LYS A 58 -8.25 10.76 21.05
C LYS A 58 -7.86 9.38 20.58
N ASN A 59 -7.88 9.11 19.27
CA ASN A 59 -7.64 7.76 18.75
C ASN A 59 -6.96 7.79 17.38
N PHE A 60 -6.02 6.87 17.11
CA PHE A 60 -5.49 6.62 15.78
C PHE A 60 -6.46 5.82 14.90
N THR A 61 -7.56 5.35 15.49
CA THR A 61 -8.61 4.61 14.81
C THR A 61 -9.97 5.20 15.11
N ASP A 62 -10.81 5.29 14.11
CA ASP A 62 -12.20 5.70 14.20
C ASP A 62 -13.02 4.90 13.18
N GLN A 63 -14.34 5.10 13.18
CA GLN A 63 -15.25 4.45 12.24
C GLN A 63 -15.83 5.49 11.28
N ILE A 64 -15.97 5.10 10.00
CA ILE A 64 -16.64 5.95 9.03
C ILE A 64 -18.11 6.13 9.42
N THR A 65 -18.57 7.36 9.46
CA THR A 65 -19.97 7.67 9.77
C THR A 65 -20.78 7.70 8.49
N LEU A 66 -21.84 6.87 8.44
CA LEU A 66 -22.73 6.81 7.29
C LEU A 66 -23.90 7.77 7.45
N PRO A 67 -24.28 8.50 6.38
CA PRO A 67 -25.47 9.34 6.40
C PRO A 67 -26.73 8.49 6.49
N LYS A 68 -27.72 9.01 7.20
CA LYS A 68 -29.06 8.39 7.28
C LYS A 68 -30.01 9.18 6.41
N HIS A 69 -30.65 8.50 5.48
CA HIS A 69 -31.70 9.06 4.63
C HIS A 69 -32.97 8.24 4.75
N GLU A 70 -34.11 8.91 4.91
CA GLU A 70 -35.41 8.24 4.95
C GLU A 70 -35.67 7.53 3.61
N GLY A 71 -36.02 6.27 3.67
CA GLY A 71 -36.29 5.44 2.48
C GLY A 71 -35.06 4.89 1.76
N TYR A 72 -33.85 5.17 2.26
CA TYR A 72 -32.60 4.67 1.67
C TYR A 72 -31.68 4.05 2.72
N GLN A 73 -31.13 2.90 2.38
CA GLN A 73 -30.05 2.27 3.15
C GLN A 73 -28.70 2.56 2.49
N VAL A 74 -27.80 3.19 3.24
CA VAL A 74 -26.41 3.44 2.81
C VAL A 74 -25.49 2.46 3.52
N THR A 75 -24.67 1.75 2.75
CA THR A 75 -23.64 0.84 3.30
C THR A 75 -22.28 1.17 2.69
N TYR A 76 -21.24 1.10 3.51
CA TYR A 76 -19.87 1.20 3.04
C TYR A 76 -19.47 -0.05 2.26
N ASN A 77 -18.77 0.12 1.14
CA ASN A 77 -18.42 -0.95 0.21
C ASN A 77 -16.91 -1.05 -0.06
N GLY A 78 -16.09 -0.32 0.69
CA GLY A 78 -14.64 -0.35 0.57
C GLY A 78 -14.02 0.95 0.09
N THR A 79 -12.72 0.94 -0.08
CA THR A 79 -11.90 2.08 -0.51
C THR A 79 -10.71 1.61 -1.34
N ASP A 80 -10.06 2.53 -2.03
CA ASP A 80 -8.80 2.31 -2.73
C ASP A 80 -7.57 2.17 -1.79
N TYR A 81 -7.70 2.57 -0.51
CA TYR A 81 -6.63 2.53 0.49
C TYR A 81 -7.10 1.89 1.80
N GLU A 82 -7.13 0.56 1.86
CA GLU A 82 -7.56 -0.18 3.07
C GLU A 82 -6.70 0.10 4.31
N GLN A 83 -5.48 0.61 4.13
CA GLN A 83 -4.59 0.99 5.24
C GLN A 83 -4.91 2.39 5.81
N VAL A 84 -5.83 3.11 5.17
CA VAL A 84 -6.36 4.39 5.68
C VAL A 84 -7.82 4.22 6.12
N ILE A 85 -8.67 3.58 5.31
CA ILE A 85 -10.01 3.16 5.71
C ILE A 85 -10.16 1.69 5.37
N ASP A 86 -10.26 0.82 6.36
CA ASP A 86 -10.35 -0.63 6.18
C ASP A 86 -11.69 -1.07 5.56
N ALA A 87 -11.77 -2.31 5.15
CA ALA A 87 -12.96 -2.92 4.55
C ALA A 87 -14.20 -2.87 5.47
N ASP A 88 -14.01 -2.83 6.79
CA ASP A 88 -15.08 -2.68 7.78
C ASP A 88 -15.43 -1.20 8.11
N GLY A 89 -14.75 -0.24 7.48
CA GLY A 89 -14.91 1.19 7.72
C GLY A 89 -14.08 1.75 8.87
N THR A 90 -13.16 0.97 9.45
CA THR A 90 -12.21 1.45 10.45
C THR A 90 -11.20 2.40 9.80
N ILE A 91 -11.03 3.58 10.39
CA ILE A 91 -10.11 4.61 9.90
C ILE A 91 -8.82 4.53 10.71
N TYR A 92 -7.69 4.32 10.04
CA TYR A 92 -6.35 4.39 10.61
C TYR A 92 -5.73 5.74 10.24
N GLN A 93 -5.41 6.54 11.26
CA GLN A 93 -4.91 7.88 11.02
C GLN A 93 -3.57 7.87 10.26
N PRO A 94 -3.48 8.49 9.06
CA PRO A 94 -2.23 8.65 8.34
C PRO A 94 -1.29 9.65 9.04
N ILE A 95 -0.04 9.73 8.61
CA ILE A 95 0.89 10.75 9.14
C ILE A 95 0.69 12.12 8.46
N VAL A 96 0.25 12.13 7.22
CA VAL A 96 -0.11 13.35 6.46
C VAL A 96 -1.55 13.26 5.98
N ASP A 97 -2.16 14.40 5.67
CA ASP A 97 -3.52 14.44 5.11
C ASP A 97 -3.57 13.57 3.84
N THR A 98 -4.42 12.56 3.86
CA THR A 98 -4.49 11.55 2.81
C THR A 98 -5.89 11.48 2.21
N LYS A 99 -5.97 11.62 0.88
CA LYS A 99 -7.21 11.49 0.14
C LYS A 99 -7.43 10.04 -0.24
N VAL A 100 -8.63 9.55 0.00
CA VAL A 100 -9.07 8.20 -0.36
C VAL A 100 -10.41 8.26 -1.07
N LYS A 101 -10.66 7.33 -1.98
CA LYS A 101 -11.97 7.15 -2.62
C LYS A 101 -12.73 6.07 -1.88
N ALA A 102 -13.74 6.45 -1.15
CA ALA A 102 -14.64 5.55 -0.46
C ALA A 102 -15.84 5.23 -1.33
N SER A 103 -16.15 3.95 -1.49
CA SER A 103 -17.30 3.45 -2.24
C SER A 103 -18.47 3.14 -1.30
N PHE A 104 -19.65 3.53 -1.70
CA PHE A 104 -20.88 3.30 -0.94
C PHE A 104 -21.94 2.65 -1.84
N LYS A 105 -22.64 1.68 -1.27
CA LYS A 105 -23.83 1.11 -1.88
C LYS A 105 -25.05 1.78 -1.25
N VAL A 106 -25.92 2.34 -2.08
CA VAL A 106 -27.18 2.95 -1.67
C VAL A 106 -28.31 2.12 -2.24
N VAL A 107 -29.22 1.70 -1.37
CA VAL A 107 -30.39 0.87 -1.70
C VAL A 107 -31.64 1.65 -1.40
N ASP A 108 -32.55 1.77 -2.37
CA ASP A 108 -33.91 2.24 -2.17
C ASP A 108 -34.71 1.15 -1.43
N GLU A 109 -35.19 1.45 -0.23
CA GLU A 109 -35.87 0.45 0.62
C GLU A 109 -37.19 -0.04 0.05
N LYS A 110 -37.87 0.78 -0.77
CA LYS A 110 -39.15 0.47 -1.37
C LYS A 110 -39.02 -0.37 -2.61
N THR A 111 -38.16 0.05 -3.53
CA THR A 111 -38.01 -0.60 -4.85
C THR A 111 -36.94 -1.70 -4.85
N LYS A 112 -36.06 -1.70 -3.84
CA LYS A 112 -34.86 -2.55 -3.74
C LYS A 112 -33.84 -2.30 -4.86
N ALA A 113 -34.03 -1.25 -5.64
CA ALA A 113 -33.01 -0.79 -6.57
C ALA A 113 -31.78 -0.27 -5.81
N TYR A 114 -30.60 -0.47 -6.37
CA TYR A 114 -29.37 -0.02 -5.73
C TYR A 114 -28.43 0.65 -6.73
N SER A 115 -27.56 1.49 -6.20
CA SER A 115 -26.49 2.14 -6.96
C SER A 115 -25.23 2.21 -6.10
N PHE A 116 -24.08 2.26 -6.77
CA PHE A 116 -22.80 2.51 -6.12
C PHE A 116 -22.39 3.97 -6.35
N ARG A 117 -21.77 4.56 -5.34
CA ARG A 117 -21.22 5.91 -5.43
C ARG A 117 -19.86 5.98 -4.75
N GLU A 118 -18.90 6.54 -5.45
CA GLU A 118 -17.60 6.91 -4.88
C GLU A 118 -17.61 8.35 -4.38
N VAL A 119 -17.01 8.56 -3.23
CA VAL A 119 -16.81 9.88 -2.63
C VAL A 119 -15.35 10.01 -2.22
N GLU A 120 -14.69 11.08 -2.64
CA GLU A 120 -13.35 11.40 -2.15
C GLU A 120 -13.46 11.95 -0.73
N VAL A 121 -12.77 11.31 0.22
CA VAL A 121 -12.70 11.69 1.62
C VAL A 121 -11.24 12.02 1.96
N THR A 122 -11.01 13.13 2.63
CA THR A 122 -9.70 13.47 3.17
C THR A 122 -9.61 13.03 4.63
N VAL A 123 -8.73 12.10 4.92
CA VAL A 123 -8.42 11.66 6.29
C VAL A 123 -7.29 12.52 6.83
N PRO A 124 -7.50 13.26 7.96
CA PRO A 124 -6.49 14.14 8.50
C PRO A 124 -5.27 13.38 9.01
N GLY A 125 -4.08 13.89 8.69
CA GLY A 125 -2.82 13.37 9.18
C GLY A 125 -2.56 13.69 10.65
N SER A 126 -1.79 12.83 11.32
CA SER A 126 -1.36 13.05 12.71
C SER A 126 -0.24 14.10 12.85
N MET A 127 0.56 14.28 11.79
CA MET A 127 1.67 15.22 11.75
C MET A 127 1.25 16.49 11.02
N LYS A 128 0.89 17.51 11.77
CA LYS A 128 0.54 18.84 11.25
C LYS A 128 1.79 19.72 11.14
N GLY A 129 1.73 20.69 10.26
CA GLY A 129 2.75 21.71 10.07
C GLY A 129 3.11 21.88 8.59
N SER A 130 3.22 23.14 8.20
CA SER A 130 3.60 23.55 6.84
C SER A 130 5.11 23.69 6.67
N GLU A 131 5.91 23.35 7.68
CA GLU A 131 7.35 23.45 7.58
C GLU A 131 7.86 22.50 6.50
N GLN A 132 8.58 23.08 5.54
CA GLN A 132 9.17 22.39 4.42
C GLN A 132 10.41 21.65 4.92
N GLY A 133 10.22 20.36 5.26
CA GLY A 133 11.33 19.47 5.60
C GLY A 133 12.01 18.87 4.37
N GLU A 134 12.90 17.93 4.58
CA GLU A 134 13.55 17.16 3.51
C GLU A 134 12.52 16.51 2.60
N ALA A 135 12.80 16.51 1.30
CA ALA A 135 11.99 15.78 0.33
C ALA A 135 12.00 14.27 0.60
N ALA A 136 10.95 13.59 0.22
CA ALA A 136 10.91 12.12 0.28
C ALA A 136 12.08 11.51 -0.51
N PRO A 137 12.66 10.38 -0.05
CA PRO A 137 13.69 9.69 -0.81
C PRO A 137 13.10 9.22 -2.16
N VAL A 138 13.91 9.31 -3.21
CA VAL A 138 13.53 8.80 -4.54
C VAL A 138 13.67 7.29 -4.53
N ILE A 139 12.57 6.59 -4.45
CA ILE A 139 12.50 5.12 -4.41
C ILE A 139 11.37 4.59 -5.30
N LEU A 140 11.38 3.30 -5.59
CA LEU A 140 10.34 2.59 -6.34
C LEU A 140 9.88 1.35 -5.55
N PRO A 141 8.58 1.22 -5.28
CA PRO A 141 7.50 2.22 -5.44
C PRO A 141 7.71 3.45 -4.55
N GLU A 142 7.13 4.60 -4.93
CA GLU A 142 7.16 5.81 -4.10
C GLU A 142 6.47 5.58 -2.75
N LEU A 143 6.94 6.28 -1.71
CA LEU A 143 6.32 6.24 -0.39
C LEU A 143 4.87 6.75 -0.45
N ARG A 144 3.99 6.08 0.25
CA ARG A 144 2.59 6.51 0.38
C ARG A 144 2.44 7.78 1.18
N GLU A 145 3.18 7.86 2.28
CA GLU A 145 3.12 9.00 3.19
C GLU A 145 4.53 9.38 3.62
N TRP A 146 4.83 10.66 3.55
CA TRP A 146 6.10 11.22 3.97
C TRP A 146 5.92 12.57 4.65
N LYS A 147 6.53 12.74 5.81
CA LYS A 147 6.70 14.03 6.47
C LYS A 147 8.19 14.27 6.65
N GLY A 148 8.75 15.20 5.89
CA GLY A 148 10.16 15.57 5.99
C GLY A 148 10.51 16.21 7.33
N GLY A 149 11.68 15.86 7.84
CA GLY A 149 12.36 16.52 8.96
C GLY A 149 13.50 17.40 8.47
N THR A 150 14.46 17.69 9.35
CA THR A 150 15.63 18.52 9.01
C THR A 150 16.89 17.67 8.99
N GLY A 151 17.66 17.75 7.91
CA GLY A 151 18.96 17.08 7.75
C GLY A 151 18.85 15.65 7.22
N ARG A 152 19.99 14.96 7.22
CA ARG A 152 20.12 13.63 6.61
C ARG A 152 20.90 12.70 7.56
N PHE A 153 20.51 11.43 7.55
CA PHE A 153 21.24 10.36 8.22
C PHE A 153 22.34 9.85 7.28
N THR A 154 23.61 9.97 7.72
CA THR A 154 24.79 9.59 6.95
C THR A 154 25.66 8.56 7.65
N ALA A 155 25.48 8.37 8.96
CA ALA A 155 26.33 7.60 9.84
C ALA A 155 25.86 6.14 9.98
N PHE A 156 25.85 5.37 8.89
CA PHE A 156 25.53 3.93 8.91
C PHE A 156 26.65 3.15 9.63
N ALA A 157 26.55 3.05 10.96
CA ALA A 157 27.55 2.35 11.80
C ALA A 157 27.14 0.89 12.07
N ARG A 158 25.85 0.65 12.38
CA ARG A 158 25.35 -0.69 12.71
C ARG A 158 23.94 -0.89 12.19
N VAL A 159 23.62 -2.15 11.91
CA VAL A 159 22.24 -2.65 11.75
C VAL A 159 21.86 -3.36 13.02
N THR A 160 20.82 -2.90 13.68
CA THR A 160 20.39 -3.48 14.93
C THR A 160 18.93 -3.95 14.85
N TYR A 161 18.59 -5.00 15.61
CA TYR A 161 17.25 -5.55 15.63
C TYR A 161 16.85 -5.94 17.06
N LYS A 162 15.55 -5.77 17.38
CA LYS A 162 15.03 -6.13 18.70
C LYS A 162 14.55 -7.58 18.74
N ASP A 163 13.74 -7.96 17.79
CA ASP A 163 13.04 -9.25 17.77
C ASP A 163 13.89 -10.30 17.05
N ALA A 164 14.03 -11.48 17.65
CA ALA A 164 14.89 -12.55 17.10
C ALA A 164 14.49 -12.96 15.66
N SER A 165 13.22 -12.86 15.30
CA SER A 165 12.71 -13.14 13.96
C SER A 165 13.22 -12.17 12.88
N LEU A 166 13.75 -11.02 13.26
CA LEU A 166 14.33 -10.03 12.35
C LEU A 166 15.81 -10.28 12.03
N LYS A 167 16.45 -11.28 12.66
CA LYS A 167 17.88 -11.52 12.52
C LYS A 167 18.30 -11.74 11.06
N GLU A 168 17.66 -12.68 10.37
CA GLU A 168 17.98 -13.00 8.97
C GLU A 168 17.77 -11.79 8.05
N MET A 169 16.72 -11.02 8.26
CA MET A 169 16.45 -9.79 7.52
C MET A 169 17.52 -8.72 7.76
N ALA A 170 18.00 -8.56 9.01
CA ALA A 170 19.09 -7.64 9.34
C ALA A 170 20.43 -8.08 8.73
N GLU A 171 20.71 -9.38 8.72
CA GLU A 171 21.89 -9.96 8.04
C GLU A 171 21.81 -9.74 6.52
N GLN A 172 20.62 -9.90 5.92
CA GLN A 172 20.41 -9.60 4.50
C GLN A 172 20.62 -8.11 4.20
N PHE A 173 20.09 -7.21 5.06
CA PHE A 173 20.36 -5.78 4.92
C PHE A 173 21.87 -5.49 4.93
N ALA A 174 22.63 -6.10 5.84
CA ALA A 174 24.08 -5.90 5.92
C ALA A 174 24.81 -6.40 4.66
N SER A 175 24.37 -7.54 4.12
CA SER A 175 24.88 -8.07 2.84
C SER A 175 24.59 -7.12 1.67
N ASP A 176 23.36 -6.63 1.55
CA ASP A 176 22.95 -5.68 0.52
C ASP A 176 23.70 -4.35 0.67
N TYR A 177 23.87 -3.87 1.91
CA TYR A 177 24.66 -2.66 2.22
C TYR A 177 26.10 -2.81 1.75
N GLN A 178 26.75 -3.96 2.05
CA GLN A 178 28.11 -4.24 1.61
C GLN A 178 28.20 -4.28 0.07
N ALA A 179 27.23 -4.91 -0.59
CA ALA A 179 27.19 -4.97 -2.03
C ALA A 179 27.06 -3.58 -2.69
N LEU A 180 26.31 -2.67 -2.06
CA LEU A 180 26.09 -1.32 -2.55
C LEU A 180 27.26 -0.37 -2.27
N THR A 181 27.88 -0.48 -1.10
CA THR A 181 28.86 0.51 -0.61
C THR A 181 30.30 0.03 -0.63
N GLY A 182 30.53 -1.28 -0.77
CA GLY A 182 31.84 -1.91 -0.59
C GLY A 182 32.30 -1.99 0.88
N ARG A 183 31.48 -1.57 1.85
CA ARG A 183 31.80 -1.54 3.27
C ARG A 183 30.94 -2.54 4.05
N GLY A 184 31.57 -3.26 4.98
CA GLY A 184 30.82 -4.07 5.94
C GLY A 184 30.12 -3.18 6.97
N ILE A 185 29.02 -3.68 7.53
CA ILE A 185 28.29 -3.07 8.63
C ILE A 185 28.00 -4.14 9.69
N GLU A 186 28.19 -3.80 10.97
CA GLU A 186 27.93 -4.72 12.07
C GLU A 186 26.45 -5.01 12.23
N VAL A 187 26.10 -6.28 12.50
CA VAL A 187 24.73 -6.69 12.83
C VAL A 187 24.69 -7.12 14.29
N ALA A 188 23.81 -6.49 15.07
CA ALA A 188 23.70 -6.79 16.51
C ALA A 188 22.25 -6.77 16.99
N LYS A 189 21.95 -7.58 18.01
CA LYS A 189 20.69 -7.49 18.74
C LYS A 189 20.74 -6.31 19.71
N ALA A 190 19.70 -5.50 19.76
CA ALA A 190 19.59 -4.36 20.65
C ALA A 190 18.14 -4.15 21.11
N ASP A 191 17.95 -3.61 22.30
CA ASP A 191 16.60 -3.30 22.82
C ASP A 191 16.08 -1.94 22.33
N ALA A 192 16.97 -1.04 21.93
CA ALA A 192 16.68 0.31 21.44
C ALA A 192 17.77 0.81 20.48
N ALA A 193 17.37 1.70 19.57
CA ALA A 193 18.27 2.36 18.63
C ALA A 193 19.24 3.32 19.34
N GLN A 194 20.50 3.26 18.96
CA GLN A 194 21.55 4.22 19.36
C GLN A 194 22.00 5.06 18.17
N ALA A 195 22.86 6.04 18.41
CA ALA A 195 23.44 6.85 17.35
C ALA A 195 24.23 5.96 16.36
N GLY A 196 24.02 6.19 15.07
CA GLY A 196 24.59 5.39 13.97
C GLY A 196 23.82 4.12 13.63
N ASP A 197 22.73 3.80 14.32
CA ASP A 197 21.97 2.59 14.06
C ASP A 197 20.91 2.75 12.96
N VAL A 198 20.78 1.71 12.14
CA VAL A 198 19.54 1.36 11.46
C VAL A 198 18.90 0.25 12.28
N PHE A 199 17.86 0.60 13.04
CA PHE A 199 17.23 -0.28 14.03
C PHE A 199 15.89 -0.79 13.52
N PHE A 200 15.69 -2.10 13.61
CA PHE A 200 14.47 -2.78 13.22
C PHE A 200 13.75 -3.37 14.42
N THR A 201 12.43 -3.15 14.53
CA THR A 201 11.60 -3.71 15.60
C THR A 201 10.23 -4.13 15.08
N LEU A 202 9.69 -5.21 15.67
CA LEU A 202 8.29 -5.57 15.58
C LEU A 202 7.56 -4.99 16.80
N GLY A 203 6.33 -4.60 16.65
CA GLY A 203 5.55 -3.98 17.73
C GLY A 203 5.12 -2.56 17.41
N ALA A 204 5.08 -2.24 16.11
CA ALA A 204 4.36 -1.07 15.65
C ALA A 204 2.94 -1.10 16.19
N ASP A 205 2.43 0.06 16.62
CA ASP A 205 1.06 0.18 17.10
C ASP A 205 0.09 -0.25 16.00
N LYS A 206 -0.73 -1.27 16.25
CA LYS A 206 -1.74 -1.79 15.34
C LYS A 206 -2.73 -0.73 14.87
N LYS A 207 -2.92 0.33 15.68
CA LYS A 207 -3.73 1.49 15.31
C LYS A 207 -3.17 2.29 14.12
N ARG A 208 -1.92 2.02 13.72
CA ARG A 208 -1.32 2.59 12.51
C ARG A 208 -1.78 1.91 11.23
N GLY A 209 -2.48 0.77 11.30
CA GLY A 209 -3.00 0.06 10.14
C GLY A 209 -1.91 -0.44 9.18
N LEU A 210 -0.72 -0.74 9.69
CA LEU A 210 0.40 -1.23 8.87
C LEU A 210 0.16 -2.63 8.35
N LYS A 211 -0.61 -3.42 9.10
CA LYS A 211 -0.91 -4.82 8.76
C LYS A 211 0.39 -5.63 8.56
N GLU A 212 0.34 -6.65 7.72
CA GLU A 212 1.47 -7.57 7.55
C GLU A 212 2.66 -6.95 6.80
N GLU A 213 2.40 -6.09 5.82
CA GLU A 213 3.43 -5.61 4.90
C GLU A 213 3.77 -4.12 5.05
N GLY A 214 3.01 -3.38 5.85
CA GLY A 214 3.29 -1.97 6.10
C GLY A 214 4.40 -1.76 7.12
N TYR A 215 5.00 -0.58 7.08
CA TYR A 215 6.07 -0.16 7.99
C TYR A 215 6.06 1.34 8.25
N LEU A 216 6.64 1.72 9.37
CA LEU A 216 6.92 3.10 9.75
C LEU A 216 8.43 3.29 9.79
N ILE A 217 8.95 4.33 9.16
CA ILE A 217 10.32 4.78 9.30
C ILE A 217 10.32 6.11 10.04
N GLU A 218 11.15 6.20 11.08
CA GLU A 218 11.46 7.44 11.78
C GLU A 218 12.97 7.67 11.67
N ALA A 219 13.36 8.66 10.86
CA ALA A 219 14.76 8.98 10.60
C ALA A 219 15.11 10.35 11.17
N THR A 220 16.18 10.36 11.96
CA THR A 220 16.85 11.56 12.47
C THR A 220 18.29 11.59 11.96
N ALA A 221 19.01 12.68 12.18
CA ALA A 221 20.44 12.75 11.85
C ALA A 221 21.29 11.70 12.59
N ASP A 222 20.78 11.22 13.75
CA ASP A 222 21.52 10.29 14.60
C ASP A 222 21.22 8.82 14.30
N LYS A 223 19.99 8.49 13.90
CA LYS A 223 19.54 7.10 13.74
C LYS A 223 18.32 6.97 12.84
N ILE A 224 18.11 5.75 12.35
CA ILE A 224 16.86 5.34 11.67
C ILE A 224 16.22 4.23 12.49
N THR A 225 14.93 4.36 12.77
CA THR A 225 14.09 3.30 13.34
C THR A 225 13.06 2.84 12.32
N VAL A 226 12.99 1.53 12.10
CA VAL A 226 11.95 0.89 11.27
C VAL A 226 11.09 0.04 12.18
N SER A 227 9.82 0.38 12.26
CA SER A 227 8.82 -0.36 13.03
C SER A 227 7.79 -1.00 12.11
N ALA A 228 7.48 -2.27 12.34
CA ALA A 228 6.48 -3.01 11.58
C ALA A 228 5.64 -3.92 12.49
N GLU A 229 4.54 -4.45 11.99
CA GLU A 229 3.76 -5.48 12.68
C GLU A 229 4.29 -6.89 12.39
N ALA A 230 4.92 -7.08 11.23
CA ALA A 230 5.48 -8.36 10.81
C ALA A 230 6.84 -8.19 10.09
N VAL A 231 7.57 -9.29 9.95
CA VAL A 231 8.89 -9.33 9.31
C VAL A 231 8.84 -8.81 7.87
N ALA A 232 7.77 -9.10 7.13
CA ALA A 232 7.59 -8.63 5.76
C ALA A 232 7.61 -7.09 5.67
N GLY A 233 6.87 -6.41 6.55
CA GLY A 233 6.88 -4.94 6.61
C GLY A 233 8.27 -4.38 6.94
N ALA A 234 8.98 -4.95 7.92
CA ALA A 234 10.34 -4.55 8.24
C ALA A 234 11.31 -4.74 7.05
N ASN A 235 11.14 -5.84 6.29
CA ASN A 235 11.92 -6.10 5.08
C ASN A 235 11.65 -5.03 4.00
N TRP A 236 10.41 -4.62 3.79
CA TRP A 236 10.10 -3.55 2.83
C TRP A 236 10.67 -2.20 3.28
N GLY A 237 10.64 -1.91 4.57
CA GLY A 237 11.32 -0.75 5.14
C GLY A 237 12.83 -0.77 4.90
N SER A 238 13.46 -1.93 5.00
CA SER A 238 14.88 -2.11 4.68
C SER A 238 15.21 -1.76 3.23
N LYS A 239 14.36 -2.20 2.28
CA LYS A 239 14.56 -1.89 0.86
C LYS A 239 14.39 -0.39 0.56
N THR A 240 13.50 0.30 1.26
CA THR A 240 13.36 1.76 1.19
C THR A 240 14.67 2.47 1.54
N ILE A 241 15.31 2.07 2.65
CA ILE A 241 16.59 2.65 3.09
C ILE A 241 17.69 2.35 2.09
N LEU A 242 17.80 1.10 1.64
CA LEU A 242 18.84 0.67 0.68
C LEU A 242 18.68 1.37 -0.69
N GLN A 243 17.46 1.59 -1.15
CA GLN A 243 17.23 2.33 -2.40
C GLN A 243 17.67 3.79 -2.28
N SER A 244 17.34 4.46 -1.16
CA SER A 244 17.82 5.83 -0.90
C SER A 244 19.35 5.88 -0.84
N LEU A 245 19.95 4.99 -0.08
CA LEU A 245 21.40 4.87 0.03
C LEU A 245 22.08 4.68 -1.33
N LYS A 246 21.51 3.85 -2.19
CA LYS A 246 22.02 3.63 -3.55
C LYS A 246 22.00 4.90 -4.40
N GLN A 247 21.01 5.78 -4.20
CA GLN A 247 20.82 6.99 -4.99
C GLN A 247 21.69 8.15 -4.49
N THR A 248 21.71 8.38 -3.19
CA THR A 248 22.28 9.59 -2.59
C THR A 248 23.40 9.32 -1.58
N GLY A 249 23.62 8.07 -1.18
CA GLY A 249 24.61 7.70 -0.16
C GLY A 249 24.15 7.93 1.29
N ASP A 250 22.89 8.35 1.48
CA ASP A 250 22.32 8.74 2.77
C ASP A 250 20.81 8.49 2.82
N PHE A 251 20.16 8.89 3.91
CA PHE A 251 18.71 8.87 4.05
C PHE A 251 18.19 10.22 4.58
N PRO A 252 17.16 10.84 3.99
CA PRO A 252 16.61 12.09 4.49
C PRO A 252 15.95 11.89 5.85
N CYS A 253 16.12 12.86 6.76
CA CYS A 253 15.41 12.86 8.03
C CYS A 253 13.92 13.12 7.81
N GLY A 254 13.09 12.39 8.54
CA GLY A 254 11.64 12.49 8.44
C GLY A 254 10.94 11.22 8.90
N THR A 255 9.65 11.19 8.69
CA THR A 255 8.80 10.03 9.01
C THR A 255 8.09 9.57 7.75
N ALA A 256 8.17 8.27 7.50
CA ALA A 256 7.42 7.59 6.45
C ALA A 256 6.45 6.59 7.05
N ARG A 257 5.22 6.56 6.58
CA ARG A 257 4.30 5.44 6.75
C ARG A 257 4.00 4.87 5.37
N ASP A 258 4.36 3.62 5.13
CA ASP A 258 4.27 3.00 3.82
C ASP A 258 3.66 1.61 3.87
N TYR A 259 2.95 1.25 2.83
CA TYR A 259 2.19 0.01 2.72
C TYR A 259 1.88 -0.29 1.24
N PRO A 260 1.70 -1.57 0.86
CA PRO A 260 1.30 -1.91 -0.50
C PRO A 260 -0.17 -1.58 -0.76
N LEU A 261 -0.51 -1.11 -1.97
CA LEU A 261 -1.90 -0.98 -2.42
C LEU A 261 -2.55 -2.34 -2.69
N HIS A 262 -1.77 -3.25 -3.25
CA HIS A 262 -2.26 -4.56 -3.66
C HIS A 262 -1.62 -5.65 -2.80
N LYS A 263 -2.44 -6.54 -2.26
CA LYS A 263 -2.00 -7.70 -1.46
C LYS A 263 -1.21 -8.71 -2.29
N VAL A 264 -1.53 -8.83 -3.58
CA VAL A 264 -0.84 -9.74 -4.51
C VAL A 264 -0.08 -8.91 -5.52
N ARG A 265 1.24 -9.08 -5.53
CA ARG A 265 2.17 -8.53 -6.50
C ARG A 265 3.04 -9.67 -6.99
N GLY A 266 3.20 -9.79 -8.28
CA GLY A 266 3.93 -10.95 -8.79
C GLY A 266 4.30 -10.81 -10.27
N PHE A 267 5.14 -11.73 -10.70
CA PHE A 267 5.56 -11.86 -12.07
C PHE A 267 5.34 -13.31 -12.52
N ILE A 268 4.75 -13.49 -13.69
CA ILE A 268 4.57 -14.81 -14.28
C ILE A 268 5.68 -15.06 -15.29
N LEU A 269 6.50 -16.06 -15.03
CA LEU A 269 7.59 -16.49 -15.90
C LEU A 269 7.24 -17.83 -16.57
N ASP A 270 7.14 -17.83 -17.89
CA ASP A 270 6.95 -19.07 -18.64
C ASP A 270 8.29 -19.81 -18.81
N VAL A 271 8.51 -20.81 -17.97
CA VAL A 271 9.71 -21.66 -18.01
C VAL A 271 9.54 -22.88 -18.93
N GLY A 272 8.34 -23.10 -19.47
CA GLY A 272 8.05 -24.21 -20.39
C GLY A 272 8.55 -23.95 -21.80
N ARG A 273 8.61 -22.68 -22.22
CA ARG A 273 9.06 -22.28 -23.56
C ARG A 273 10.52 -21.87 -23.61
N LYS A 274 11.10 -21.48 -22.48
CA LYS A 274 12.47 -21.00 -22.37
C LYS A 274 13.07 -21.41 -21.03
N THR A 275 14.27 -21.91 -21.07
CA THR A 275 15.03 -22.27 -19.87
C THR A 275 15.81 -21.06 -19.35
N PHE A 276 15.93 -20.97 -18.03
CA PHE A 276 16.70 -19.95 -17.33
C PHE A 276 17.66 -20.64 -16.38
N THR A 277 18.84 -20.03 -16.14
CA THR A 277 19.76 -20.56 -15.16
C THR A 277 19.24 -20.29 -13.74
N ILE A 278 19.68 -21.08 -12.77
CA ILE A 278 19.32 -20.87 -11.35
C ILE A 278 19.83 -19.51 -10.88
N GLU A 279 21.02 -19.10 -11.31
CA GLU A 279 21.60 -17.80 -10.98
C GLU A 279 20.72 -16.66 -11.47
N TRP A 280 20.21 -16.75 -12.70
CA TRP A 280 19.30 -15.76 -13.25
C TRP A 280 17.97 -15.70 -12.47
N LEU A 281 17.41 -16.86 -12.11
CA LEU A 281 16.17 -16.93 -11.30
C LEU A 281 16.36 -16.32 -9.92
N ARG A 282 17.52 -16.54 -9.27
CA ARG A 282 17.85 -15.88 -7.99
C ARG A 282 17.94 -14.37 -8.16
N GLN A 283 18.66 -13.90 -9.19
CA GLN A 283 18.74 -12.46 -9.49
C GLN A 283 17.36 -11.83 -9.74
N LEU A 284 16.47 -12.52 -10.45
CA LEU A 284 15.09 -12.06 -10.67
C LEU A 284 14.33 -11.95 -9.33
N THR A 285 14.47 -12.96 -8.46
CA THR A 285 13.85 -12.94 -7.13
C THR A 285 14.36 -11.77 -6.27
N ASP A 286 15.69 -11.52 -6.29
CA ASP A 286 16.29 -10.40 -5.59
C ASP A 286 15.79 -9.04 -6.13
N GLN A 287 15.64 -8.93 -7.47
CA GLN A 287 15.06 -7.72 -8.08
C GLN A 287 13.59 -7.53 -7.70
N MET A 288 12.79 -8.60 -7.68
CA MET A 288 11.40 -8.54 -7.23
C MET A 288 11.33 -8.07 -5.77
N ALA A 289 12.16 -8.62 -4.89
CA ALA A 289 12.25 -8.20 -3.50
C ALA A 289 12.77 -6.75 -3.34
N TRP A 290 13.63 -6.28 -4.24
CA TRP A 290 14.13 -4.89 -4.25
C TRP A 290 13.03 -3.88 -4.50
N TYR A 291 12.07 -4.22 -5.35
CA TYR A 291 10.93 -3.35 -5.70
C TYR A 291 9.66 -3.64 -4.90
N LYS A 292 9.75 -4.48 -3.88
CA LYS A 292 8.68 -4.86 -2.92
C LYS A 292 7.58 -5.72 -3.56
#